data_e1c285d5b262ad6f695a699c8b8f828b
#
_entry.id   e1c285d5b262ad6f695a699c8b8f828b
#
_cell.length_a   1.000
_cell.length_b   1.000
_cell.length_c   1.000
_cell.angle_alpha   90.00
_cell.angle_beta   90.00
_cell.angle_gamma   90.00
#
_symmetry.space_group_name_H-M   'P 1'
#
loop_
_entity.id
_entity.type
_entity.pdbx_description
1 polymer ?
#
loop_
_entity_poly.entity_id
_entity_poly.type
_entity_poly.pdbx_seq_one_letter_code
_entity_poly.pdbx_strand_id
1 'polypeptide(L)'
;MAYIDDLNTMREVTFDKILGLASHYLPEVNRNAPWIGLNHGTKVLQSETELCQYLCAYGNLHRNKINIALDTIKNTESLSKDLIIFDWGCGQGLASMCLIDYLRNEGLHVDISKIILIEPSKCALNRAVAHLNKYVAASKIVAINKCIDDVDAKQISINLNSATL
;
A
#
# COMPACT_ATOMS: atom_id res chain seq x y z
N MET A 1 -15.12 -10.75 0.92
CA MET A 1 -15.53 -10.74 -0.50
C MET A 1 -16.11 -9.39 -0.88
N ALA A 2 -17.16 -8.90 -0.24
CA ALA A 2 -17.80 -7.62 -0.63
C ALA A 2 -16.86 -6.42 -0.79
N TYR A 3 -15.87 -6.21 0.09
CA TYR A 3 -14.90 -5.13 -0.04
C TYR A 3 -14.10 -5.19 -1.35
N ILE A 4 -13.63 -6.37 -1.72
CA ILE A 4 -12.84 -6.57 -2.95
C ILE A 4 -13.73 -6.43 -4.18
N ASP A 5 -14.99 -6.87 -4.11
CA ASP A 5 -15.94 -6.75 -5.21
C ASP A 5 -16.21 -5.27 -5.50
N ASP A 6 -16.47 -4.46 -4.45
CA ASP A 6 -16.66 -3.01 -4.60
C ASP A 6 -15.37 -2.31 -5.07
N LEU A 7 -14.21 -2.67 -4.52
CA LEU A 7 -12.92 -2.17 -4.99
C LEU A 7 -12.75 -2.42 -6.49
N ASN A 8 -13.12 -3.61 -6.98
CA ASN A 8 -12.98 -3.96 -8.40
C ASN A 8 -13.87 -3.10 -9.31
N THR A 9 -15.02 -2.65 -8.84
CA THR A 9 -15.91 -1.75 -9.60
C THR A 9 -15.42 -0.31 -9.67
N MET A 10 -14.53 0.10 -8.76
CA MET A 10 -14.05 1.48 -8.70
C MET A 10 -13.21 1.84 -9.92
N ARG A 11 -13.50 3.01 -10.49
CA ARG A 11 -12.67 3.67 -11.52
C ARG A 11 -11.83 4.75 -10.85
N GLU A 12 -10.63 5.02 -11.38
CA GLU A 12 -9.75 6.10 -10.87
C GLU A 12 -9.57 6.02 -9.35
N VAL A 13 -8.88 5.00 -8.91
CA VAL A 13 -8.65 4.76 -7.48
C VAL A 13 -7.56 5.69 -6.95
N THR A 14 -7.84 6.31 -5.79
CA THR A 14 -6.91 7.08 -4.98
C THR A 14 -6.93 6.56 -3.55
N PHE A 15 -5.94 6.94 -2.76
CA PHE A 15 -5.91 6.57 -1.33
C PHE A 15 -7.17 7.07 -0.59
N ASP A 16 -7.69 8.27 -0.91
CA ASP A 16 -8.92 8.77 -0.29
C ASP A 16 -10.14 7.89 -0.60
N LYS A 17 -10.25 7.40 -1.82
CA LYS A 17 -11.33 6.47 -2.19
C LYS A 17 -11.18 5.12 -1.47
N ILE A 18 -9.95 4.62 -1.30
CA ILE A 18 -9.66 3.41 -0.51
C ILE A 18 -10.05 3.61 0.97
N LEU A 19 -9.71 4.76 1.54
CA LEU A 19 -10.07 5.11 2.91
C LEU A 19 -11.59 5.21 3.09
N GLY A 20 -12.29 5.84 2.14
CA GLY A 20 -13.75 5.88 2.11
C GLY A 20 -14.38 4.49 2.05
N LEU A 21 -13.84 3.61 1.22
CA LEU A 21 -14.28 2.22 1.13
C LEU A 21 -14.04 1.47 2.45
N ALA A 22 -12.88 1.62 3.08
CA ALA A 22 -12.59 1.01 4.38
C ALA A 22 -13.56 1.51 5.47
N SER A 23 -13.89 2.80 5.46
CA SER A 23 -14.87 3.39 6.39
C SER A 23 -16.27 2.82 6.18
N HIS A 24 -16.66 2.57 4.92
CA HIS A 24 -17.96 1.96 4.61
C HIS A 24 -18.07 0.54 5.19
N TYR A 25 -16.97 -0.25 5.10
CA TYR A 25 -16.93 -1.62 5.60
C TYR A 25 -16.54 -1.75 7.08
N LEU A 26 -16.25 -0.63 7.76
CA LEU A 26 -15.98 -0.65 9.19
C LEU A 26 -17.28 -0.87 9.98
N PRO A 27 -17.36 -1.93 10.82
CA PRO A 27 -18.51 -2.15 11.68
C PRO A 27 -18.80 -0.93 12.56
N GLU A 28 -20.08 -0.64 12.82
CA GLU A 28 -20.50 0.53 13.57
C GLU A 28 -19.88 0.60 14.97
N VAL A 29 -19.76 -0.55 15.64
CA VAL A 29 -19.13 -0.69 16.96
C VAL A 29 -17.67 -0.19 16.96
N ASN A 30 -16.98 -0.22 15.83
CA ASN A 30 -15.58 0.19 15.70
C ASN A 30 -15.41 1.65 15.23
N ARG A 31 -16.48 2.32 14.79
CA ARG A 31 -16.39 3.66 14.16
C ARG A 31 -15.90 4.75 15.12
N ASN A 32 -16.32 4.70 16.38
CA ASN A 32 -15.97 5.72 17.36
C ASN A 32 -14.54 5.57 17.90
N ALA A 33 -13.96 4.38 17.83
CA ALA A 33 -12.63 4.09 18.35
C ALA A 33 -11.93 3.01 17.50
N PRO A 34 -11.62 3.30 16.23
CA PRO A 34 -11.07 2.30 15.31
C PRO A 34 -9.69 1.79 15.70
N TRP A 35 -8.96 2.46 16.59
CA TRP A 35 -7.64 2.07 17.10
C TRP A 35 -7.68 0.98 18.17
N ILE A 36 -8.86 0.70 18.78
CA ILE A 36 -8.96 -0.30 19.85
C ILE A 36 -8.62 -1.68 19.30
N GLY A 37 -7.75 -2.39 20.01
CA GLY A 37 -7.33 -3.75 19.67
C GLY A 37 -6.26 -3.85 18.59
N LEU A 38 -5.74 -2.72 18.07
CA LEU A 38 -4.69 -2.68 17.04
C LEU A 38 -3.26 -2.53 17.61
N ASN A 39 -3.11 -2.60 18.95
CA ASN A 39 -1.81 -2.50 19.62
C ASN A 39 -0.95 -1.34 19.09
N HIS A 40 -1.50 -0.12 19.10
CA HIS A 40 -0.85 1.09 18.58
C HIS A 40 -0.35 0.98 17.12
N GLY A 41 -1.01 0.12 16.32
CA GLY A 41 -0.65 -0.09 14.90
C GLY A 41 0.43 -1.13 14.65
N THR A 42 0.94 -1.81 15.70
CA THR A 42 1.98 -2.84 15.57
C THR A 42 1.44 -4.26 15.43
N LYS A 43 0.12 -4.43 15.54
CA LYS A 43 -0.53 -5.74 15.41
C LYS A 43 -0.41 -6.28 13.99
N VAL A 44 -0.05 -7.56 13.88
CA VAL A 44 -0.18 -8.30 12.63
C VAL A 44 -1.67 -8.52 12.35
N LEU A 45 -2.21 -7.81 11.35
CA LEU A 45 -3.63 -7.82 11.01
C LEU A 45 -4.04 -9.18 10.41
N GLN A 46 -5.16 -9.74 10.85
CA GLN A 46 -5.59 -11.09 10.48
C GLN A 46 -7.01 -11.16 9.92
N SER A 47 -7.76 -10.06 9.96
CA SER A 47 -9.16 -10.05 9.50
C SER A 47 -9.49 -8.81 8.68
N GLU A 48 -10.54 -8.92 7.87
CA GLU A 48 -11.10 -7.82 7.08
C GLU A 48 -11.49 -6.63 7.97
N THR A 49 -12.07 -6.88 9.14
CA THR A 49 -12.43 -5.85 10.10
C THR A 49 -11.20 -5.09 10.59
N GLU A 50 -10.14 -5.81 10.99
CA GLU A 50 -8.88 -5.18 11.44
C GLU A 50 -8.20 -4.38 10.32
N LEU A 51 -8.28 -4.85 9.08
CA LEU A 51 -7.78 -4.11 7.92
C LEU A 51 -8.51 -2.77 7.75
N CYS A 52 -9.85 -2.77 7.82
CA CYS A 52 -10.63 -1.54 7.74
C CYS A 52 -10.38 -0.63 8.95
N GLN A 53 -10.33 -1.20 10.17
CA GLN A 53 -10.00 -0.46 11.39
C GLN A 53 -8.65 0.27 11.27
N TYR A 54 -7.61 -0.43 10.79
CA TYR A 54 -6.28 0.13 10.64
C TYR A 54 -6.25 1.33 9.71
N LEU A 55 -6.88 1.21 8.53
CA LEU A 55 -6.97 2.32 7.59
C LEU A 55 -7.72 3.51 8.19
N CYS A 56 -8.84 3.28 8.87
CA CYS A 56 -9.62 4.34 9.50
C CYS A 56 -8.87 4.99 10.68
N ALA A 57 -8.12 4.20 11.48
CA ALA A 57 -7.39 4.71 12.64
C ALA A 57 -6.13 5.48 12.26
N TYR A 58 -5.37 4.97 11.31
CA TYR A 58 -4.01 5.42 11.05
C TYR A 58 -3.75 5.93 9.63
N GLY A 59 -4.65 5.66 8.68
CA GLY A 59 -4.44 5.96 7.27
C GLY A 59 -4.11 7.42 7.01
N ASN A 60 -4.90 8.36 7.52
CA ASN A 60 -4.65 9.79 7.36
C ASN A 60 -3.35 10.25 8.01
N LEU A 61 -3.03 9.72 9.20
CA LEU A 61 -1.79 10.05 9.90
C LEU A 61 -0.56 9.62 9.10
N HIS A 62 -0.58 8.39 8.58
CA HIS A 62 0.52 7.87 7.76
C HIS A 62 0.63 8.62 6.43
N ARG A 63 -0.49 8.87 5.75
CA ARG A 63 -0.49 9.68 4.53
C ARG A 63 0.16 11.04 4.75
N ASN A 64 -0.23 11.74 5.81
CA ASN A 64 0.34 13.06 6.10
C ASN A 64 1.86 13.00 6.33
N LYS A 65 2.34 11.99 7.08
CA LYS A 65 3.77 11.79 7.29
C LYS A 65 4.51 11.51 5.98
N ILE A 66 3.94 10.68 5.11
CA ILE A 66 4.52 10.32 3.81
C ILE A 66 4.57 11.56 2.92
N ASN A 67 3.49 12.33 2.81
CA ASN A 67 3.45 13.53 2.00
C ASN A 67 4.49 14.56 2.47
N ILE A 68 4.60 14.81 3.78
CA ILE A 68 5.64 15.70 4.34
C ILE A 68 7.04 15.19 3.96
N ALA A 69 7.29 13.88 4.02
CA ALA A 69 8.58 13.32 3.63
C ALA A 69 8.84 13.51 2.13
N LEU A 70 7.84 13.30 1.27
CA LEU A 70 7.94 13.49 -0.18
C LEU A 70 8.18 14.96 -0.55
N ASP A 71 7.53 15.91 0.13
CA ASP A 71 7.72 17.35 -0.07
C ASP A 71 9.17 17.81 0.24
N THR A 72 9.92 17.02 1.00
CA THR A 72 11.35 17.29 1.27
C THR A 72 12.27 16.87 0.12
N ILE A 73 11.78 16.08 -0.83
CA ILE A 73 12.55 15.64 -1.99
C ILE A 73 12.65 16.82 -2.98
N LYS A 74 13.70 17.61 -2.85
CA LYS A 74 13.91 18.85 -3.62
C LYS A 74 14.22 18.66 -5.10
N ASN A 75 14.50 17.44 -5.55
CA ASN A 75 14.93 17.18 -6.91
C ASN A 75 14.15 16.03 -7.55
N THR A 76 12.90 16.31 -7.91
CA THR A 76 12.03 15.35 -8.59
C THR A 76 12.46 15.09 -10.05
N GLU A 77 13.26 15.98 -10.64
CA GLU A 77 13.82 15.78 -11.99
C GLU A 77 14.78 14.59 -12.08
N SER A 78 15.34 14.17 -10.93
CA SER A 78 16.23 13.02 -10.84
C SER A 78 15.49 11.68 -10.62
N LEU A 79 14.17 11.70 -10.44
CA LEU A 79 13.42 10.45 -10.39
C LEU A 79 13.53 9.77 -11.76
N SER A 80 14.16 8.60 -11.76
CA SER A 80 14.38 7.83 -12.99
C SER A 80 13.03 7.52 -13.64
N LYS A 81 13.04 7.42 -14.99
CA LYS A 81 11.83 7.03 -15.74
C LYS A 81 11.32 5.63 -15.34
N ASP A 82 12.18 4.81 -14.73
CA ASP A 82 11.89 3.44 -14.31
C ASP A 82 12.00 3.32 -12.79
N LEU A 83 10.91 3.65 -12.08
CA LEU A 83 10.86 3.59 -10.63
C LEU A 83 10.57 2.17 -10.15
N ILE A 84 11.42 1.64 -9.26
CA ILE A 84 11.15 0.43 -8.49
C ILE A 84 10.83 0.84 -7.05
N ILE A 85 9.68 0.41 -6.56
CA ILE A 85 9.23 0.69 -5.19
C ILE A 85 9.46 -0.55 -4.33
N PHE A 86 10.18 -0.37 -3.21
CA PHE A 86 10.29 -1.37 -2.15
C PHE A 86 9.45 -0.89 -0.95
N ASP A 87 8.40 -1.61 -0.64
CA ASP A 87 7.50 -1.31 0.48
C ASP A 87 7.69 -2.36 1.57
N TRP A 88 8.57 -2.02 2.54
CA TRP A 88 8.94 -2.88 3.65
C TRP A 88 7.93 -2.76 4.80
N GLY A 89 7.30 -3.88 5.19
CA GLY A 89 6.19 -3.84 6.13
C GLY A 89 4.99 -3.12 5.50
N CYS A 90 4.70 -3.44 4.24
CA CYS A 90 3.76 -2.68 3.43
C CYS A 90 2.33 -2.62 3.98
N GLY A 91 1.99 -3.49 4.95
CA GLY A 91 0.62 -3.62 5.44
C GLY A 91 -0.34 -3.81 4.27
N GLN A 92 -1.21 -2.84 4.06
CA GLN A 92 -2.18 -2.82 2.95
C GLN A 92 -1.72 -1.99 1.74
N GLY A 93 -0.40 -1.68 1.63
CA GLY A 93 0.19 -0.94 0.52
C GLY A 93 -0.01 0.58 0.62
N LEU A 94 -0.21 1.11 1.83
CA LEU A 94 -0.54 2.52 2.05
C LEU A 94 0.57 3.44 1.54
N ALA A 95 1.84 3.15 1.86
CA ALA A 95 2.96 4.00 1.46
C ALA A 95 3.09 4.06 -0.07
N SER A 96 2.99 2.91 -0.73
CA SER A 96 3.03 2.82 -2.19
C SER A 96 1.87 3.58 -2.85
N MET A 97 0.63 3.46 -2.33
CA MET A 97 -0.51 4.21 -2.85
C MET A 97 -0.32 5.72 -2.71
N CYS A 98 0.10 6.18 -1.52
CA CYS A 98 0.34 7.61 -1.27
C CYS A 98 1.44 8.18 -2.16
N LEU A 99 2.53 7.43 -2.38
CA LEU A 99 3.59 7.83 -3.30
C LEU A 99 3.07 7.98 -4.73
N ILE A 100 2.28 7.02 -5.22
CA ILE A 100 1.74 7.08 -6.58
C ILE A 100 0.76 8.24 -6.73
N ASP A 101 -0.11 8.45 -5.75
CA ASP A 101 -1.04 9.59 -5.75
C ASP A 101 -0.29 10.92 -5.71
N TYR A 102 0.76 11.03 -4.90
CA TYR A 102 1.62 12.20 -4.84
C TYR A 102 2.26 12.50 -6.19
N LEU A 103 2.89 11.51 -6.82
CA LEU A 103 3.52 11.67 -8.15
C LEU A 103 2.51 12.14 -9.21
N ARG A 104 1.30 11.59 -9.19
CA ARG A 104 0.21 12.00 -10.08
C ARG A 104 -0.24 13.45 -9.84
N ASN A 105 -0.40 13.83 -8.58
CA ASN A 105 -0.85 15.17 -8.19
C ASN A 105 0.19 16.25 -8.54
N GLU A 106 1.48 15.92 -8.41
CA GLU A 106 2.58 16.81 -8.83
C GLU A 106 2.80 16.83 -10.35
N GLY A 107 2.01 16.09 -11.13
CA GLY A 107 2.16 15.99 -12.58
C GLY A 107 3.44 15.28 -13.02
N LEU A 108 4.05 14.49 -12.13
CA LEU A 108 5.27 13.75 -12.41
C LEU A 108 4.94 12.44 -13.12
N HIS A 109 5.28 12.38 -14.42
CA HIS A 109 5.10 11.20 -15.25
C HIS A 109 6.26 10.22 -15.04
N VAL A 110 6.17 9.40 -13.99
CA VAL A 110 7.15 8.37 -13.68
C VAL A 110 6.58 7.00 -14.08
N ASP A 111 7.30 6.21 -14.84
CA ASP A 111 6.93 4.82 -15.09
C ASP A 111 7.36 3.96 -13.89
N ILE A 112 6.39 3.31 -13.25
CA ILE A 112 6.66 2.34 -12.19
C ILE A 112 6.88 1.00 -12.86
N SER A 113 8.13 0.56 -12.86
CA SER A 113 8.53 -0.72 -13.48
C SER A 113 8.18 -1.89 -12.56
N LYS A 114 8.31 -1.71 -11.22
CA LYS A 114 8.02 -2.77 -10.26
C LYS A 114 7.64 -2.22 -8.88
N ILE A 115 6.78 -2.94 -8.17
CA ILE A 115 6.47 -2.73 -6.75
C ILE A 115 6.72 -4.05 -6.02
N ILE A 116 7.63 -4.04 -5.05
CA ILE A 116 7.98 -5.19 -4.22
C ILE A 116 7.40 -4.96 -2.83
N LEU A 117 6.42 -5.78 -2.46
CA LEU A 117 5.68 -5.71 -1.22
C LEU A 117 6.18 -6.80 -0.26
N ILE A 118 6.56 -6.42 0.94
CA ILE A 118 7.03 -7.34 1.98
C ILE A 118 6.18 -7.13 3.21
N GLU A 119 5.46 -8.18 3.65
CA GLU A 119 4.51 -8.09 4.77
C GLU A 119 4.30 -9.47 5.40
N PRO A 120 4.42 -9.63 6.73
CA PRO A 120 4.16 -10.88 7.41
C PRO A 120 2.68 -11.27 7.45
N SER A 121 1.77 -10.29 7.52
CA SER A 121 0.34 -10.56 7.46
C SER A 121 -0.09 -10.94 6.05
N LYS A 122 -0.45 -12.22 5.84
CA LYS A 122 -0.98 -12.67 4.56
C LYS A 122 -2.25 -11.92 4.16
N CYS A 123 -3.10 -11.61 5.14
CA CYS A 123 -4.35 -10.88 4.92
C CYS A 123 -4.07 -9.45 4.45
N ALA A 124 -3.16 -8.73 5.12
CA ALA A 124 -2.77 -7.38 4.73
C ALA A 124 -2.06 -7.35 3.37
N LEU A 125 -1.13 -8.30 3.13
CA LEU A 125 -0.43 -8.40 1.85
C LEU A 125 -1.37 -8.64 0.67
N ASN A 126 -2.33 -9.55 0.82
CA ASN A 126 -3.34 -9.79 -0.22
C ASN A 126 -4.17 -8.53 -0.51
N ARG A 127 -4.51 -7.77 0.54
CA ARG A 127 -5.21 -6.50 0.41
C ARG A 127 -4.34 -5.45 -0.29
N ALA A 128 -3.03 -5.39 0.02
CA ALA A 128 -2.08 -4.50 -0.65
C ALA A 128 -2.02 -4.78 -2.15
N VAL A 129 -1.91 -6.06 -2.54
CA VAL A 129 -1.93 -6.47 -3.95
C VAL A 129 -3.24 -6.03 -4.63
N ALA A 130 -4.39 -6.25 -3.97
CA ALA A 130 -5.68 -5.85 -4.53
C ALA A 130 -5.79 -4.32 -4.73
N HIS A 131 -5.33 -3.53 -3.76
CA HIS A 131 -5.28 -2.07 -3.87
C HIS A 131 -4.38 -1.63 -5.02
N LEU A 132 -3.13 -2.13 -5.07
CA LEU A 132 -2.12 -1.68 -6.03
C LEU A 132 -2.40 -2.16 -7.45
N ASN A 133 -3.15 -3.24 -7.64
CA ASN A 133 -3.68 -3.64 -8.95
C ASN A 133 -4.62 -2.59 -9.56
N LYS A 134 -5.11 -1.65 -8.77
CA LYS A 134 -5.89 -0.50 -9.27
C LYS A 134 -5.02 0.67 -9.73
N TYR A 135 -3.73 0.64 -9.41
CA TYR A 135 -2.75 1.69 -9.73
C TYR A 135 -1.81 1.30 -10.87
N VAL A 136 -1.38 0.04 -10.88
CA VAL A 136 -0.44 -0.51 -11.87
C VAL A 136 -0.89 -1.89 -12.35
N ALA A 137 -0.33 -2.35 -13.46
CA ALA A 137 -0.59 -3.71 -13.96
C ALA A 137 -0.11 -4.78 -12.95
N ALA A 138 -0.87 -5.86 -12.80
CA ALA A 138 -0.56 -6.94 -11.86
C ALA A 138 0.84 -7.54 -12.05
N SER A 139 1.33 -7.61 -13.29
CA SER A 139 2.67 -8.09 -13.63
C SER A 139 3.81 -7.27 -13.02
N LYS A 140 3.53 -6.04 -12.59
CA LYS A 140 4.50 -5.15 -11.94
C LYS A 140 4.57 -5.35 -10.42
N ILE A 141 3.70 -6.17 -9.81
CA ILE A 141 3.61 -6.36 -8.37
C ILE A 141 4.22 -7.69 -7.96
N VAL A 142 5.17 -7.64 -7.05
CA VAL A 142 5.78 -8.81 -6.39
C VAL A 142 5.40 -8.78 -4.93
N ALA A 143 4.80 -9.86 -4.42
CA ALA A 143 4.35 -9.98 -3.04
C ALA A 143 5.14 -11.05 -2.29
N ILE A 144 5.81 -10.66 -1.22
CA ILE A 144 6.65 -11.53 -0.37
C ILE A 144 6.04 -11.58 1.02
N ASN A 145 5.44 -12.72 1.38
CA ASN A 145 4.81 -12.90 2.69
C ASN A 145 5.84 -13.39 3.71
N LYS A 146 6.59 -12.45 4.28
CA LYS A 146 7.65 -12.69 5.27
C LYS A 146 7.80 -11.52 6.23
N CYS A 147 8.39 -11.78 7.41
CA CYS A 147 8.97 -10.72 8.22
C CYS A 147 10.20 -10.14 7.51
N ILE A 148 10.54 -8.88 7.80
CA ILE A 148 11.68 -8.18 7.18
C ILE A 148 12.98 -8.94 7.43
N ASP A 149 13.17 -9.47 8.66
CA ASP A 149 14.37 -10.19 9.07
C ASP A 149 14.54 -11.55 8.36
N ASP A 150 13.47 -12.09 7.77
CA ASP A 150 13.45 -13.38 7.08
C ASP A 150 13.65 -13.26 5.55
N VAL A 151 13.80 -12.03 5.04
CA VAL A 151 13.94 -11.80 3.60
C VAL A 151 15.39 -12.00 3.17
N ASP A 152 15.63 -13.00 2.32
CA ASP A 152 16.93 -13.24 1.70
C ASP A 152 17.19 -12.23 0.55
N ALA A 153 18.37 -11.62 0.54
CA ALA A 153 18.81 -10.72 -0.53
C ALA A 153 18.72 -11.36 -1.93
N LYS A 154 18.91 -12.67 -2.03
CA LYS A 154 18.74 -13.41 -3.29
C LYS A 154 17.32 -13.35 -3.82
N GLN A 155 16.31 -13.38 -2.95
CA GLN A 155 14.89 -13.29 -3.36
C GLN A 155 14.58 -11.93 -3.99
N ILE A 156 15.20 -10.88 -3.46
CA ILE A 156 15.07 -9.52 -4.02
C ILE A 156 15.76 -9.45 -5.39
N SER A 157 16.98 -9.98 -5.49
CA SER A 157 17.77 -9.98 -6.74
C SER A 157 17.09 -10.75 -7.88
N ILE A 158 16.50 -11.92 -7.59
CA ILE A 158 15.76 -12.71 -8.59
C ILE A 158 14.55 -11.90 -9.09
N ASN A 159 13.83 -11.25 -8.19
CA ASN A 159 12.66 -10.46 -8.54
C ASN A 159 13.01 -9.18 -9.32
N LEU A 160 14.20 -8.61 -9.13
CA LEU A 160 14.69 -7.48 -9.93
C LEU A 160 15.04 -7.92 -11.37
N ASN A 161 15.69 -9.07 -11.51
CA ASN A 161 16.14 -9.56 -12.82
C ASN A 161 15.01 -10.10 -13.70
N SER A 162 13.89 -10.53 -13.12
CA SER A 162 12.71 -11.00 -13.87
C SER A 162 11.94 -9.87 -14.59
N ALA A 163 12.38 -8.63 -14.47
CA ALA A 163 11.80 -7.48 -15.18
C ALA A 163 12.41 -7.22 -16.57
N THR A 164 13.40 -8.01 -16.98
CA THR A 164 14.22 -7.76 -18.20
C THR A 164 14.00 -8.81 -19.29
N LEU A 165 12.85 -9.49 -19.33
CA LEU A 165 12.47 -10.38 -20.45
C LEU A 165 11.19 -9.90 -21.10
#